data_cc96227319e75d38cab58de139103171
#
_entry.id   cc96227319e75d38cab58de139103171
#
_cell.length_a   1.000
_cell.length_b   1.000
_cell.length_c   1.000
_cell.angle_alpha   90.00
_cell.angle_beta   90.00
_cell.angle_gamma   90.00
#
_symmetry.space_group_name_H-M   'P 1'
#
loop_
_entity.id
_entity.type
_entity.pdbx_description
1 polymer ?
#
loop_
_entity_poly.entity_id
_entity_poly.type
_entity_poly.pdbx_seq_one_letter_code
_entity_poly.pdbx_strand_id
1 'polypeptide(L)'
;MKHDLPYLLNLPPFTYRGINFDDKSLIFKILFIIKGKILSFIINKFEKKTFCSLINIFYRSEGNISYLNNYYQKTISNIGTVFYPNKRILRVINHDEFYNRIYKTYCLHYIEFDENDLIVDCGANVGELFSSLTYFDKRVKYIGIEPDLNTFECLNLNIENAKNTSFNVALSNNQQEKQFFFDNYGGNSSLEKFGDVQSTILTTKTLDSFGLKEDIKLFKIDAEGHELEALEGAKNSLNIIEYITVDFGFEKGENQDSTIVEVNNFLIKNNFELYKFSEYRLVGLYKNKLK
;
A
#
# COMPACT_ATOMS: atom_id res chain seq x y z
N MET A 1 4.64 15.65 13.99
CA MET A 1 6.08 15.33 14.21
C MET A 1 6.90 16.42 13.57
N LYS A 2 7.65 17.22 14.34
CA LYS A 2 8.55 18.25 13.76
C LYS A 2 9.78 17.54 13.20
N HIS A 3 9.81 17.32 11.90
CA HIS A 3 10.99 16.84 11.19
C HIS A 3 11.62 17.96 10.38
N ASP A 4 12.01 19.01 11.08
CA ASP A 4 12.72 20.15 10.49
C ASP A 4 14.23 19.88 10.41
N LEU A 5 14.61 18.79 9.74
CA LEU A 5 15.99 18.48 9.46
C LEU A 5 16.23 18.53 7.95
N PRO A 6 16.48 19.74 7.37
CA PRO A 6 16.61 19.92 5.92
C PRO A 6 17.65 18.99 5.26
N TYR A 7 18.65 18.56 6.01
CA TYR A 7 19.68 17.64 5.53
C TYR A 7 19.21 16.18 5.36
N LEU A 8 18.02 15.82 5.86
CA LEU A 8 17.43 14.48 5.64
C LEU A 8 16.59 14.39 4.37
N LEU A 9 16.23 15.51 3.75
CA LEU A 9 15.33 15.56 2.59
C LEU A 9 15.80 14.72 1.40
N ASN A 10 17.10 14.51 1.24
CA ASN A 10 17.69 13.74 0.14
C ASN A 10 18.15 12.34 0.56
N LEU A 11 17.74 11.86 1.73
CA LEU A 11 18.06 10.50 2.17
C LEU A 11 16.88 9.57 1.93
N PRO A 12 17.14 8.27 1.61
CA PRO A 12 16.06 7.31 1.45
C PRO A 12 15.22 7.22 2.72
N PRO A 13 13.87 7.35 2.63
CA PRO A 13 13.00 7.42 3.79
C PRO A 13 13.14 6.26 4.78
N PHE A 14 13.38 5.03 4.30
CA PHE A 14 13.55 3.86 5.15
C PHE A 14 14.77 3.95 6.08
N THR A 15 15.73 4.84 5.81
CA THR A 15 16.95 5.00 6.63
C THR A 15 16.69 5.74 7.94
N TYR A 16 15.72 6.65 7.98
CA TYR A 16 15.47 7.54 9.14
C TYR A 16 14.10 7.36 9.79
N ARG A 17 13.24 6.53 9.22
CA ARG A 17 11.93 6.23 9.82
C ARG A 17 12.11 5.62 11.20
N GLY A 18 11.31 6.07 12.17
CA GLY A 18 11.36 5.61 13.56
C GLY A 18 12.55 6.15 14.39
N ILE A 19 13.45 6.96 13.82
CA ILE A 19 14.58 7.54 14.57
C ILE A 19 14.19 8.90 15.12
N ASN A 20 14.27 9.05 16.46
CA ASN A 20 14.26 10.35 17.08
C ASN A 20 15.66 10.96 17.01
N PHE A 21 15.82 12.09 16.31
CA PHE A 21 17.11 12.77 16.13
C PHE A 21 17.39 13.83 17.22
N ASP A 22 16.42 14.23 17.99
CA ASP A 22 16.57 15.31 18.96
C ASP A 22 17.62 14.96 20.02
N ASP A 23 17.60 13.70 20.47
CA ASP A 23 18.52 13.19 21.51
C ASP A 23 19.84 12.62 20.95
N LYS A 24 20.11 12.73 19.64
CA LYS A 24 21.30 12.16 19.03
C LYS A 24 22.46 13.14 18.98
N SER A 25 23.66 12.65 19.28
CA SER A 25 24.89 13.45 19.20
C SER A 25 25.16 13.96 17.78
N LEU A 26 25.91 15.05 17.67
CA LEU A 26 26.33 15.61 16.37
C LEU A 26 27.10 14.57 15.53
N ILE A 27 27.98 13.79 16.17
CA ILE A 27 28.75 12.73 15.50
C ILE A 27 27.80 11.69 14.90
N PHE A 28 26.79 11.24 15.65
CA PHE A 28 25.78 10.33 15.13
C PHE A 28 25.08 10.90 13.89
N LYS A 29 24.65 12.17 13.96
CA LYS A 29 23.97 12.85 12.84
C LYS A 29 24.85 12.91 11.58
N ILE A 30 26.12 13.22 11.72
CA ILE A 30 27.10 13.26 10.60
C ILE A 30 27.28 11.86 10.00
N LEU A 31 27.55 10.85 10.83
CA LEU A 31 27.71 9.45 10.35
C LEU A 31 26.44 8.94 9.66
N PHE A 32 25.29 9.33 10.20
CA PHE A 32 23.99 8.98 9.62
C PHE A 32 23.80 9.58 8.22
N ILE A 33 24.15 10.86 8.02
CA ILE A 33 24.09 11.51 6.71
C ILE A 33 25.04 10.83 5.72
N ILE A 34 26.27 10.50 6.16
CA ILE A 34 27.23 9.77 5.31
C ILE A 34 26.67 8.42 4.90
N LYS A 35 26.15 7.62 5.85
CA LYS A 35 25.49 6.35 5.58
C LYS A 35 24.34 6.52 4.58
N GLY A 36 23.46 7.52 4.79
CA GLY A 36 22.34 7.80 3.92
C GLY A 36 22.75 8.15 2.47
N LYS A 37 23.81 8.97 2.29
CA LYS A 37 24.35 9.29 0.96
C LYS A 37 24.94 8.06 0.27
N ILE A 38 25.65 7.20 1.00
CA ILE A 38 26.17 5.93 0.44
C ILE A 38 25.01 5.04 -0.01
N LEU A 39 23.96 4.92 0.82
CA LEU A 39 22.78 4.14 0.47
C LEU A 39 22.05 4.72 -0.76
N SER A 40 21.90 6.04 -0.85
CA SER A 40 21.34 6.69 -2.05
C SER A 40 22.16 6.37 -3.29
N PHE A 41 23.48 6.41 -3.19
CA PHE A 41 24.37 6.04 -4.31
C PHE A 41 24.17 4.56 -4.71
N ILE A 42 24.11 3.65 -3.74
CA ILE A 42 23.88 2.22 -3.99
C ILE A 42 22.53 2.00 -4.68
N ILE A 43 21.46 2.63 -4.19
CA ILE A 43 20.11 2.53 -4.75
C ILE A 43 20.08 3.00 -6.21
N ASN A 44 20.75 4.10 -6.51
CA ASN A 44 20.73 4.68 -7.86
C ASN A 44 21.66 3.95 -8.85
N LYS A 45 22.74 3.34 -8.37
CA LYS A 45 23.80 2.79 -9.24
C LYS A 45 23.71 1.29 -9.45
N PHE A 46 23.24 0.53 -8.46
CA PHE A 46 23.30 -0.93 -8.49
C PHE A 46 21.93 -1.56 -8.57
N GLU A 47 21.85 -2.73 -9.19
CA GLU A 47 20.62 -3.49 -9.42
C GLU A 47 20.76 -4.94 -8.98
N LYS A 48 19.61 -5.59 -8.78
CA LYS A 48 19.50 -7.05 -8.60
C LYS A 48 20.40 -7.56 -7.47
N LYS A 49 21.17 -8.63 -7.72
CA LYS A 49 22.02 -9.30 -6.72
C LYS A 49 23.07 -8.36 -6.12
N THR A 50 23.71 -7.53 -6.93
CA THR A 50 24.75 -6.58 -6.46
C THR A 50 24.13 -5.56 -5.50
N PHE A 51 22.98 -5.02 -5.85
CA PHE A 51 22.23 -4.11 -4.97
C PHE A 51 21.91 -4.80 -3.63
N CYS A 52 21.33 -6.01 -3.65
CA CYS A 52 20.99 -6.73 -2.42
C CYS A 52 22.22 -6.97 -1.53
N SER A 53 23.33 -7.42 -2.12
CA SER A 53 24.57 -7.68 -1.37
C SER A 53 25.11 -6.43 -0.68
N LEU A 54 25.08 -5.28 -1.37
CA LEU A 54 25.54 -4.00 -0.80
C LEU A 54 24.62 -3.50 0.31
N ILE A 55 23.29 -3.57 0.14
CA ILE A 55 22.33 -3.17 1.17
C ILE A 55 22.47 -4.06 2.41
N ASN A 56 22.65 -5.35 2.25
CA ASN A 56 22.81 -6.29 3.35
C ASN A 56 24.03 -6.02 4.24
N ILE A 57 25.08 -5.34 3.72
CA ILE A 57 26.20 -4.91 4.56
C ILE A 57 25.74 -3.95 5.67
N PHE A 58 24.80 -3.06 5.34
CA PHE A 58 24.31 -2.00 6.26
C PHE A 58 23.16 -2.46 7.18
N TYR A 59 22.44 -3.53 6.79
CA TYR A 59 21.19 -3.95 7.44
C TYR A 59 21.15 -5.44 7.77
N ARG A 60 22.31 -6.03 8.04
CA ARG A 60 22.43 -7.47 8.34
C ARG A 60 21.61 -7.91 9.55
N SER A 61 21.44 -7.05 10.54
CA SER A 61 20.67 -7.32 11.76
C SER A 61 19.16 -7.45 11.48
N GLU A 62 18.66 -6.76 10.46
CA GLU A 62 17.23 -6.75 10.10
C GLU A 62 16.86 -7.90 9.15
N GLY A 63 17.81 -8.79 8.85
CA GLY A 63 17.64 -9.88 7.89
C GLY A 63 17.92 -9.46 6.46
N ASN A 64 18.37 -10.44 5.68
CA ASN A 64 18.86 -10.20 4.32
C ASN A 64 17.73 -10.08 3.30
N ILE A 65 17.89 -9.14 2.36
CA ILE A 65 17.17 -9.14 1.10
C ILE A 65 17.96 -9.92 0.05
N SER A 66 17.28 -10.52 -0.92
CA SER A 66 17.89 -11.23 -2.02
C SER A 66 17.18 -10.95 -3.34
N TYR A 67 17.82 -11.32 -4.47
CA TYR A 67 17.23 -11.24 -5.79
C TYR A 67 17.31 -12.61 -6.44
N LEU A 68 16.16 -13.23 -6.66
CA LEU A 68 16.03 -14.57 -7.24
C LEU A 68 14.76 -14.63 -8.11
N ASN A 69 14.81 -15.37 -9.22
CA ASN A 69 13.68 -15.56 -10.13
C ASN A 69 13.01 -14.25 -10.58
N ASN A 70 13.80 -13.22 -10.85
CA ASN A 70 13.39 -11.87 -11.25
C ASN A 70 12.68 -11.04 -10.17
N TYR A 71 12.62 -11.48 -8.92
CA TYR A 71 12.02 -10.73 -7.82
C TYR A 71 13.04 -10.40 -6.74
N TYR A 72 12.87 -9.24 -6.11
CA TYR A 72 13.49 -8.93 -4.83
C TYR A 72 12.65 -9.61 -3.74
N GLN A 73 13.30 -10.24 -2.79
CA GLN A 73 12.61 -10.98 -1.74
C GLN A 73 13.28 -10.86 -0.38
N LYS A 74 12.47 -11.01 0.68
CA LYS A 74 12.92 -11.10 2.07
C LYS A 74 12.06 -12.09 2.83
N THR A 75 12.68 -12.98 3.60
CA THR A 75 11.96 -13.89 4.52
C THR A 75 11.79 -13.21 5.87
N ILE A 76 10.56 -13.24 6.39
CA ILE A 76 10.14 -12.62 7.65
C ILE A 76 9.45 -13.71 8.49
N SER A 77 9.84 -13.86 9.75
CA SER A 77 9.52 -15.02 10.60
C SER A 77 8.02 -15.36 10.65
N ASN A 78 7.15 -14.36 10.79
CA ASN A 78 5.70 -14.57 10.98
C ASN A 78 4.87 -14.49 9.71
N ILE A 79 5.49 -14.15 8.57
CA ILE A 79 4.79 -13.90 7.30
C ILE A 79 5.22 -14.90 6.24
N GLY A 80 6.49 -15.32 6.25
CA GLY A 80 7.11 -16.07 5.17
C GLY A 80 7.96 -15.17 4.27
N THR A 81 8.12 -15.58 3.01
CA THR A 81 8.89 -14.80 2.04
C THR A 81 7.99 -13.81 1.33
N VAL A 82 8.35 -12.52 1.36
CA VAL A 82 7.66 -11.45 0.62
C VAL A 82 8.44 -11.08 -0.63
N PHE A 83 7.73 -10.84 -1.73
CA PHE A 83 8.25 -10.58 -3.06
C PHE A 83 7.91 -9.18 -3.53
N TYR A 84 8.85 -8.52 -4.21
CA TYR A 84 8.71 -7.20 -4.81
C TYR A 84 9.30 -7.17 -6.21
N PRO A 85 8.67 -6.50 -7.18
CA PRO A 85 9.18 -6.40 -8.54
C PRO A 85 10.39 -5.46 -8.65
N ASN A 86 10.57 -4.58 -7.67
CA ASN A 86 11.56 -3.50 -7.69
C ASN A 86 12.17 -3.23 -6.30
N LYS A 87 12.98 -2.17 -6.20
CA LYS A 87 13.68 -1.77 -4.97
C LYS A 87 12.78 -1.29 -3.84
N ARG A 88 11.45 -1.25 -4.03
CA ARG A 88 10.50 -1.03 -2.91
C ARG A 88 10.62 -2.10 -1.81
N ILE A 89 11.26 -3.23 -2.07
CA ILE A 89 11.68 -4.19 -1.03
C ILE A 89 12.39 -3.53 0.16
N LEU A 90 13.02 -2.37 -0.05
CA LEU A 90 13.64 -1.59 1.04
C LEU A 90 12.64 -1.13 2.11
N ARG A 91 11.34 -1.09 1.80
CA ARG A 91 10.27 -0.74 2.76
C ARG A 91 10.20 -1.74 3.90
N VAL A 92 10.48 -3.01 3.63
CA VAL A 92 10.41 -4.10 4.61
C VAL A 92 11.77 -4.42 5.27
N ILE A 93 12.80 -3.57 5.12
CA ILE A 93 14.06 -3.74 5.86
C ILE A 93 13.76 -3.70 7.35
N ASN A 94 13.16 -2.64 7.86
CA ASN A 94 12.60 -2.60 9.21
C ASN A 94 11.11 -3.00 9.11
N HIS A 95 10.86 -4.31 9.06
CA HIS A 95 9.52 -4.84 8.82
C HIS A 95 8.56 -4.62 9.99
N ASP A 96 9.05 -4.62 11.24
CA ASP A 96 8.22 -4.39 12.43
C ASP A 96 7.59 -2.99 12.38
N GLU A 97 8.40 -1.96 12.14
CA GLU A 97 7.93 -0.58 12.01
C GLU A 97 7.06 -0.42 10.76
N PHE A 98 7.44 -1.06 9.66
CA PHE A 98 6.71 -0.96 8.39
C PHE A 98 5.29 -1.52 8.51
N TYR A 99 5.12 -2.76 8.99
CA TYR A 99 3.79 -3.36 9.12
C TYR A 99 2.94 -2.71 10.21
N ASN A 100 3.55 -2.32 11.34
CA ASN A 100 2.83 -1.53 12.34
C ASN A 100 2.31 -0.21 11.76
N ARG A 101 3.10 0.45 10.90
CA ARG A 101 2.67 1.67 10.25
C ARG A 101 1.54 1.44 9.23
N ILE A 102 1.61 0.40 8.39
CA ILE A 102 0.50 0.03 7.49
C ILE A 102 -0.77 -0.20 8.30
N TYR A 103 -0.68 -1.00 9.38
CA TYR A 103 -1.80 -1.31 10.27
C TYR A 103 -2.46 -0.07 10.86
N LYS A 104 -1.65 0.91 11.26
CA LYS A 104 -2.14 2.17 11.80
C LYS A 104 -2.58 3.16 10.73
N THR A 105 -1.93 3.20 9.57
CA THR A 105 -2.28 4.09 8.46
C THR A 105 -3.70 3.84 7.98
N TYR A 106 -4.09 2.58 7.81
CA TYR A 106 -5.45 2.23 7.39
C TYR A 106 -6.42 2.04 8.56
N CYS A 107 -6.05 2.49 9.77
CA CYS A 107 -6.87 2.44 10.98
C CYS A 107 -7.32 1.02 11.39
N LEU A 108 -6.59 -0.03 10.99
CA LEU A 108 -6.96 -1.42 11.23
C LEU A 108 -7.00 -1.78 12.73
N HIS A 109 -6.24 -1.07 13.56
CA HIS A 109 -6.22 -1.26 15.02
C HIS A 109 -7.53 -0.85 15.72
N TYR A 110 -8.48 -0.25 14.99
CA TYR A 110 -9.83 0.03 15.48
C TYR A 110 -10.87 -1.01 15.04
N ILE A 111 -10.45 -2.02 14.28
CA ILE A 111 -11.31 -3.08 13.77
C ILE A 111 -11.00 -4.39 14.51
N GLU A 112 -12.02 -5.02 15.04
CA GLU A 112 -11.93 -6.39 15.52
C GLU A 112 -12.14 -7.34 14.36
N PHE A 113 -11.12 -8.13 14.04
CA PHE A 113 -11.15 -9.11 12.97
C PHE A 113 -11.36 -10.51 13.54
N ASP A 114 -12.37 -11.19 13.03
CA ASP A 114 -12.62 -12.60 13.28
C ASP A 114 -11.91 -13.48 12.24
N GLU A 115 -11.76 -14.78 12.56
CA GLU A 115 -11.18 -15.72 11.62
C GLU A 115 -12.09 -15.87 10.39
N ASN A 116 -11.49 -15.75 9.21
CA ASN A 116 -12.13 -15.80 7.89
C ASN A 116 -12.99 -14.56 7.52
N ASP A 117 -12.88 -13.47 8.24
CA ASP A 117 -13.42 -12.19 7.76
C ASP A 117 -12.91 -11.88 6.36
N LEU A 118 -13.79 -11.43 5.48
CA LEU A 118 -13.40 -11.08 4.11
C LEU A 118 -12.88 -9.65 4.04
N ILE A 119 -11.66 -9.52 3.51
CA ILE A 119 -11.03 -8.23 3.20
C ILE A 119 -10.96 -8.08 1.68
N VAL A 120 -11.42 -6.94 1.18
CA VAL A 120 -11.24 -6.54 -0.22
C VAL A 120 -10.28 -5.35 -0.25
N ASP A 121 -9.21 -5.47 -1.00
CA ASP A 121 -8.14 -4.47 -1.09
C ASP A 121 -8.01 -3.96 -2.53
N CYS A 122 -8.53 -2.75 -2.79
CA CYS A 122 -8.37 -2.03 -4.03
C CYS A 122 -7.08 -1.22 -4.01
N GLY A 123 -6.22 -1.44 -5.01
CA GLY A 123 -4.84 -0.95 -5.00
C GLY A 123 -3.98 -1.76 -4.03
N ALA A 124 -4.08 -3.10 -4.13
CA ALA A 124 -3.44 -4.03 -3.20
C ALA A 124 -1.90 -3.98 -3.26
N ASN A 125 -1.36 -3.38 -4.31
CA ASN A 125 0.08 -3.38 -4.55
C ASN A 125 0.64 -4.82 -4.49
N VAL A 126 1.73 -5.06 -3.81
CA VAL A 126 2.29 -6.40 -3.60
C VAL A 126 1.65 -7.15 -2.41
N GLY A 127 0.49 -6.70 -1.89
CA GLY A 127 -0.18 -7.31 -0.73
C GLY A 127 0.37 -6.84 0.62
N GLU A 128 0.82 -5.58 0.70
CA GLU A 128 1.38 -5.02 1.94
C GLU A 128 0.35 -5.00 3.08
N LEU A 129 -0.94 -4.76 2.78
CA LEU A 129 -2.03 -4.83 3.76
C LEU A 129 -2.23 -6.25 4.28
N PHE A 130 -2.29 -7.25 3.39
CA PHE A 130 -2.38 -8.67 3.77
C PHE A 130 -1.21 -9.10 4.65
N SER A 131 0.01 -8.74 4.25
CA SER A 131 1.22 -9.01 5.04
C SER A 131 1.17 -8.36 6.42
N SER A 132 0.63 -7.14 6.52
CA SER A 132 0.44 -6.45 7.80
C SER A 132 -0.59 -7.16 8.68
N LEU A 133 -1.72 -7.58 8.14
CA LEU A 133 -2.73 -8.36 8.87
C LEU A 133 -2.14 -9.68 9.38
N THR A 134 -1.40 -10.41 8.53
CA THR A 134 -0.71 -11.65 8.89
C THR A 134 0.33 -11.42 9.98
N TYR A 135 1.09 -10.32 9.92
CA TYR A 135 2.07 -9.94 10.93
C TYR A 135 1.44 -9.78 12.32
N PHE A 136 0.20 -9.27 12.38
CA PHE A 136 -0.60 -9.15 13.61
C PHE A 136 -1.51 -10.35 13.89
N ASP A 137 -1.19 -11.54 13.30
CA ASP A 137 -1.92 -12.81 13.48
C ASP A 137 -3.43 -12.71 13.15
N LYS A 138 -3.79 -11.89 12.16
CA LYS A 138 -5.17 -11.81 11.66
C LYS A 138 -5.36 -12.81 10.53
N ARG A 139 -6.19 -13.83 10.75
CA ARG A 139 -6.45 -14.94 9.82
C ARG A 139 -7.69 -14.66 8.97
N VAL A 140 -7.53 -13.82 8.00
CA VAL A 140 -8.61 -13.35 7.14
C VAL A 140 -8.65 -14.07 5.78
N LYS A 141 -9.78 -13.99 5.07
CA LYS A 141 -9.86 -14.18 3.63
C LYS A 141 -9.51 -12.88 2.95
N TYR A 142 -8.83 -12.95 1.81
CA TYR A 142 -8.34 -11.74 1.16
C TYR A 142 -8.59 -11.76 -0.35
N ILE A 143 -9.13 -10.66 -0.85
CA ILE A 143 -9.25 -10.37 -2.28
C ILE A 143 -8.40 -9.14 -2.58
N GLY A 144 -7.27 -9.35 -3.29
CA GLY A 144 -6.39 -8.27 -3.73
C GLY A 144 -6.67 -7.87 -5.17
N ILE A 145 -6.80 -6.57 -5.43
CA ILE A 145 -7.06 -6.02 -6.76
C ILE A 145 -5.94 -5.05 -7.11
N GLU A 146 -5.15 -5.38 -8.14
CA GLU A 146 -3.96 -4.62 -8.53
C GLU A 146 -3.83 -4.58 -10.05
N PRO A 147 -3.88 -3.39 -10.67
CA PRO A 147 -3.82 -3.25 -12.12
C PRO A 147 -2.41 -3.42 -12.73
N ASP A 148 -1.33 -3.04 -12.04
CA ASP A 148 0.03 -3.20 -12.57
C ASP A 148 0.44 -4.66 -12.60
N LEU A 149 0.72 -5.21 -13.77
CA LEU A 149 0.99 -6.64 -13.96
C LEU A 149 2.20 -7.13 -13.16
N ASN A 150 3.30 -6.38 -13.13
CA ASN A 150 4.51 -6.80 -12.41
C ASN A 150 4.29 -6.82 -10.90
N THR A 151 3.53 -5.86 -10.41
CA THR A 151 3.13 -5.74 -9.00
C THR A 151 2.13 -6.84 -8.64
N PHE A 152 1.17 -7.10 -9.52
CA PHE A 152 0.17 -8.18 -9.39
C PHE A 152 0.81 -9.58 -9.32
N GLU A 153 1.86 -9.86 -10.11
CA GLU A 153 2.59 -11.14 -10.02
C GLU A 153 3.18 -11.32 -8.61
N CYS A 154 3.74 -10.25 -8.03
CA CYS A 154 4.22 -10.28 -6.65
C CYS A 154 3.09 -10.40 -5.63
N LEU A 155 1.95 -9.74 -5.86
CA LEU A 155 0.74 -9.91 -5.04
C LEU A 155 0.32 -11.37 -4.97
N ASN A 156 0.23 -12.06 -6.12
CA ASN A 156 -0.13 -13.48 -6.16
C ASN A 156 0.80 -14.36 -5.31
N LEU A 157 2.12 -14.12 -5.39
CA LEU A 157 3.11 -14.85 -4.59
C LEU A 157 2.96 -14.55 -3.09
N ASN A 158 2.66 -13.31 -2.74
CA ASN A 158 2.60 -12.87 -1.35
C ASN A 158 1.32 -13.29 -0.62
N ILE A 159 0.23 -13.50 -1.34
CA ILE A 159 -1.06 -13.92 -0.77
C ILE A 159 -1.36 -15.41 -1.02
N GLU A 160 -0.39 -16.19 -1.51
CA GLU A 160 -0.59 -17.58 -1.90
C GLU A 160 -1.17 -18.42 -0.74
N ASN A 161 -2.49 -18.61 -0.82
CA ASN A 161 -3.27 -19.41 0.13
C ASN A 161 -4.58 -19.81 -0.54
N ALA A 162 -5.10 -21.00 -0.23
CA ALA A 162 -6.36 -21.49 -0.81
C ALA A 162 -7.60 -20.62 -0.53
N LYS A 163 -7.54 -19.74 0.45
CA LYS A 163 -8.65 -18.84 0.84
C LYS A 163 -8.55 -17.45 0.17
N ASN A 164 -7.44 -17.13 -0.48
CA ASN A 164 -7.17 -15.82 -1.04
C ASN A 164 -7.32 -15.82 -2.55
N THR A 165 -7.69 -14.68 -3.10
CA THR A 165 -7.85 -14.47 -4.55
C THR A 165 -7.30 -13.11 -4.93
N SER A 166 -6.82 -12.98 -6.16
CA SER A 166 -6.38 -11.69 -6.69
C SER A 166 -6.87 -11.49 -8.12
N PHE A 167 -6.98 -10.21 -8.51
CA PHE A 167 -7.45 -9.82 -9.85
C PHE A 167 -6.54 -8.73 -10.42
N ASN A 168 -6.03 -8.97 -11.64
CA ASN A 168 -5.25 -7.98 -12.38
C ASN A 168 -6.19 -7.05 -13.15
N VAL A 169 -6.84 -6.15 -12.46
CA VAL A 169 -7.78 -5.14 -13.00
C VAL A 169 -7.72 -3.88 -12.17
N ALA A 170 -8.22 -2.76 -12.70
CA ALA A 170 -8.52 -1.58 -11.91
C ALA A 170 -10.02 -1.52 -11.59
N LEU A 171 -10.38 -1.14 -10.35
CA LEU A 171 -11.78 -0.85 -10.02
C LEU A 171 -12.18 0.53 -10.53
N SER A 172 -13.42 0.59 -11.04
CA SER A 172 -14.05 1.83 -11.51
C SER A 172 -15.57 1.69 -11.41
N ASN A 173 -16.31 2.74 -11.81
CA ASN A 173 -17.76 2.75 -11.82
C ASN A 173 -18.40 1.99 -13.00
N ASN A 174 -17.61 1.57 -13.97
CA ASN A 174 -18.07 0.81 -15.12
C ASN A 174 -16.97 -0.13 -15.67
N GLN A 175 -17.37 -1.04 -16.55
CA GLN A 175 -16.43 -1.89 -17.25
C GLN A 175 -16.14 -1.28 -18.63
N GLN A 176 -14.91 -0.81 -18.81
CA GLN A 176 -14.43 -0.21 -20.06
C GLN A 176 -12.91 -0.30 -20.17
N GLU A 177 -12.41 -0.08 -21.37
CA GLU A 177 -10.97 0.12 -21.58
C GLU A 177 -10.60 1.56 -21.17
N LYS A 178 -9.58 1.69 -20.31
CA LYS A 178 -9.00 2.95 -19.89
C LYS A 178 -7.48 2.94 -20.00
N GLN A 179 -6.89 4.11 -20.20
CA GLN A 179 -5.45 4.28 -20.04
C GLN A 179 -5.10 4.17 -18.56
N PHE A 180 -4.04 3.42 -18.29
CA PHE A 180 -3.42 3.28 -16.99
C PHE A 180 -1.98 3.78 -17.08
N PHE A 181 -1.62 4.70 -16.21
CA PHE A 181 -0.35 5.39 -16.19
C PHE A 181 0.57 4.78 -15.15
N PHE A 182 1.83 4.48 -15.54
CA PHE A 182 2.77 3.77 -14.68
C PHE A 182 3.71 4.73 -13.95
N ASP A 183 3.84 4.56 -12.65
CA ASP A 183 4.98 5.07 -11.90
C ASP A 183 5.97 3.94 -11.63
N ASN A 184 7.06 3.91 -12.40
CA ASN A 184 8.09 2.87 -12.31
C ASN A 184 8.86 2.87 -10.99
N TYR A 185 8.76 3.93 -10.16
CA TYR A 185 9.59 4.11 -8.96
C TYR A 185 8.81 4.36 -7.68
N GLY A 186 7.69 5.07 -7.73
CA GLY A 186 6.95 5.51 -6.55
C GLY A 186 5.79 4.61 -6.15
N GLY A 187 5.23 3.85 -7.10
CA GLY A 187 4.03 3.03 -6.90
C GLY A 187 2.74 3.83 -6.86
N ASN A 188 2.73 4.98 -7.51
CA ASN A 188 1.57 5.84 -7.72
C ASN A 188 1.00 5.63 -9.12
N SER A 189 1.01 4.40 -9.62
CA SER A 189 0.38 4.07 -10.90
C SER A 189 -1.13 4.21 -10.81
N SER A 190 -1.77 4.91 -11.74
CA SER A 190 -3.17 5.34 -11.63
C SER A 190 -3.91 5.30 -12.97
N LEU A 191 -5.25 5.28 -12.89
CA LEU A 191 -6.13 5.60 -14.03
C LEU A 191 -6.17 7.12 -14.31
N GLU A 192 -5.74 7.93 -13.36
CA GLU A 192 -5.60 9.38 -13.52
C GLU A 192 -4.25 9.73 -14.11
N LYS A 193 -4.23 10.63 -15.11
CA LYS A 193 -2.98 11.04 -15.75
C LYS A 193 -2.19 11.94 -14.81
N PHE A 194 -0.91 11.62 -14.62
CA PHE A 194 0.04 12.44 -13.88
C PHE A 194 1.36 12.52 -14.66
N GLY A 195 1.81 13.72 -14.96
CA GLY A 195 3.07 13.96 -15.66
C GLY A 195 3.23 13.25 -17.02
N ASP A 196 4.47 13.17 -17.51
CA ASP A 196 4.85 12.44 -18.72
C ASP A 196 5.33 11.03 -18.37
N VAL A 197 4.39 10.11 -18.18
CA VAL A 197 4.65 8.72 -17.82
C VAL A 197 4.16 7.75 -18.89
N GLN A 198 4.73 6.54 -18.88
CA GLN A 198 4.27 5.47 -19.77
C GLN A 198 2.85 5.05 -19.39
N SER A 199 2.06 4.67 -20.39
CA SER A 199 0.71 4.17 -20.16
C SER A 199 0.45 2.90 -20.97
N THR A 200 -0.51 2.11 -20.49
CA THR A 200 -1.09 0.98 -21.21
C THR A 200 -2.61 1.07 -21.17
N ILE A 201 -3.28 0.27 -22.01
CA ILE A 201 -4.73 0.13 -21.92
C ILE A 201 -5.04 -1.09 -21.05
N LEU A 202 -5.93 -0.92 -20.08
CA LEU A 202 -6.46 -2.02 -19.28
C LEU A 202 -7.98 -1.94 -19.18
N THR A 203 -8.58 -3.09 -18.88
CA THR A 203 -10.03 -3.17 -18.66
C THR A 203 -10.33 -2.92 -17.19
N THR A 204 -11.20 -1.94 -16.92
CA THR A 204 -11.73 -1.69 -15.58
C THR A 204 -12.87 -2.66 -15.26
N LYS A 205 -13.13 -2.88 -13.96
CA LYS A 205 -14.29 -3.61 -13.46
C LYS A 205 -14.95 -2.86 -12.32
N THR A 206 -16.22 -3.15 -12.05
CA THR A 206 -16.91 -2.71 -10.84
C THR A 206 -16.74 -3.78 -9.75
N LEU A 207 -16.71 -3.39 -8.46
CA LEU A 207 -16.74 -4.38 -7.38
C LEU A 207 -18.02 -5.24 -7.45
N ASP A 208 -19.13 -4.63 -7.80
CA ASP A 208 -20.42 -5.32 -7.99
C ASP A 208 -20.35 -6.45 -9.00
N SER A 209 -19.50 -6.34 -10.03
CA SER A 209 -19.34 -7.36 -11.07
C SER A 209 -18.70 -8.67 -10.59
N PHE A 210 -18.04 -8.66 -9.44
CA PHE A 210 -17.50 -9.88 -8.81
C PHE A 210 -18.59 -10.74 -8.16
N GLY A 211 -19.79 -10.20 -7.94
CA GLY A 211 -20.94 -10.94 -7.44
C GLY A 211 -20.74 -11.51 -6.03
N LEU A 212 -19.97 -10.84 -5.19
CA LEU A 212 -19.71 -11.24 -3.80
C LEU A 212 -21.03 -11.35 -3.02
N LYS A 213 -21.19 -12.42 -2.26
CA LYS A 213 -22.42 -12.70 -1.46
C LYS A 213 -22.16 -12.74 0.03
N GLU A 214 -20.91 -12.98 0.45
CA GLU A 214 -20.53 -12.96 1.85
C GLU A 214 -20.28 -11.52 2.32
N ASP A 215 -20.45 -11.30 3.61
CA ASP A 215 -20.18 -10.00 4.23
C ASP A 215 -18.71 -9.64 4.10
N ILE A 216 -18.44 -8.39 3.75
CA ILE A 216 -17.10 -7.83 3.62
C ILE A 216 -16.82 -7.08 4.92
N LYS A 217 -15.86 -7.57 5.70
CA LYS A 217 -15.43 -6.92 6.94
C LYS A 217 -14.78 -5.58 6.68
N LEU A 218 -13.89 -5.53 5.69
CA LEU A 218 -13.18 -4.32 5.30
C LEU A 218 -13.04 -4.22 3.78
N PHE A 219 -13.42 -3.09 3.23
CA PHE A 219 -13.05 -2.67 1.89
C PHE A 219 -12.03 -1.53 1.99
N LYS A 220 -10.76 -1.80 1.64
CA LYS A 220 -9.73 -0.77 1.55
C LYS A 220 -9.67 -0.23 0.13
N ILE A 221 -9.55 1.08 0.01
CA ILE A 221 -9.46 1.79 -1.28
C ILE A 221 -8.27 2.75 -1.22
N ASP A 222 -7.32 2.51 -2.11
CA ASP A 222 -6.13 3.33 -2.37
C ASP A 222 -5.90 3.25 -3.88
N ALA A 223 -6.65 4.07 -4.63
CA ALA A 223 -6.78 4.01 -6.08
C ALA A 223 -6.10 5.21 -6.79
N GLU A 224 -5.23 5.92 -6.04
CA GLU A 224 -4.38 6.99 -6.55
C GLU A 224 -5.19 8.04 -7.35
N GLY A 225 -6.27 8.56 -6.71
CA GLY A 225 -7.16 9.58 -7.26
C GLY A 225 -8.46 9.06 -7.90
N HIS A 226 -8.69 7.74 -7.93
CA HIS A 226 -9.87 7.10 -8.54
C HIS A 226 -10.81 6.45 -7.51
N GLU A 227 -10.79 6.92 -6.25
CA GLU A 227 -11.49 6.32 -5.11
C GLU A 227 -13.01 6.45 -5.25
N LEU A 228 -13.51 7.60 -5.74
CA LEU A 228 -14.95 7.81 -5.91
C LEU A 228 -15.53 6.83 -6.93
N GLU A 229 -14.89 6.67 -8.08
CA GLU A 229 -15.32 5.77 -9.14
C GLU A 229 -15.28 4.31 -8.67
N ALA A 230 -14.28 3.92 -7.88
CA ALA A 230 -14.23 2.59 -7.28
C ALA A 230 -15.40 2.35 -6.30
N LEU A 231 -15.78 3.35 -5.50
CA LEU A 231 -16.95 3.32 -4.61
C LEU A 231 -18.28 3.30 -5.37
N GLU A 232 -18.40 4.08 -6.45
CA GLU A 232 -19.58 4.05 -7.32
C GLU A 232 -19.79 2.68 -7.95
N GLY A 233 -18.69 1.99 -8.31
CA GLY A 233 -18.70 0.61 -8.81
C GLY A 233 -18.99 -0.46 -7.75
N ALA A 234 -19.03 -0.09 -6.48
CA ALA A 234 -19.37 -0.95 -5.35
C ALA A 234 -20.80 -0.71 -4.82
N LYS A 235 -21.59 0.13 -5.47
CA LYS A 235 -22.84 0.67 -4.93
C LYS A 235 -23.84 -0.40 -4.47
N ASN A 236 -23.94 -1.51 -5.18
CA ASN A 236 -24.84 -2.61 -4.82
C ASN A 236 -24.25 -3.51 -3.72
N SER A 237 -22.93 -3.47 -3.54
CA SER A 237 -22.21 -4.23 -2.51
C SER A 237 -22.06 -3.46 -1.19
N LEU A 238 -22.39 -2.15 -1.13
CA LEU A 238 -22.20 -1.33 0.07
C LEU A 238 -22.96 -1.88 1.29
N ASN A 239 -24.10 -2.53 1.08
CA ASN A 239 -24.94 -3.09 2.15
C ASN A 239 -24.30 -4.32 2.83
N ILE A 240 -23.35 -5.00 2.18
CA ILE A 240 -22.62 -6.14 2.74
C ILE A 240 -21.27 -5.74 3.34
N ILE A 241 -20.86 -4.46 3.23
CA ILE A 241 -19.59 -3.96 3.75
C ILE A 241 -19.79 -3.38 5.15
N GLU A 242 -18.97 -3.81 6.12
CA GLU A 242 -18.98 -3.26 7.49
C GLU A 242 -18.10 -2.02 7.63
N TYR A 243 -16.85 -2.10 7.18
CA TYR A 243 -15.90 -0.98 7.22
C TYR A 243 -15.36 -0.64 5.84
N ILE A 244 -15.15 0.64 5.60
CA ILE A 244 -14.43 1.14 4.42
C ILE A 244 -13.27 2.02 4.91
N THR A 245 -12.04 1.75 4.47
CA THR A 245 -10.89 2.63 4.68
C THR A 245 -10.43 3.20 3.33
N VAL A 246 -10.28 4.51 3.24
CA VAL A 246 -9.93 5.21 1.99
C VAL A 246 -8.75 6.13 2.19
N ASP A 247 -7.76 6.04 1.30
CA ASP A 247 -6.72 7.05 1.16
C ASP A 247 -7.23 8.19 0.27
N PHE A 248 -7.12 9.42 0.75
CA PHE A 248 -7.60 10.62 0.04
C PHE A 248 -6.43 11.45 -0.47
N GLY A 249 -5.32 10.82 -0.84
CA GLY A 249 -4.11 11.49 -1.30
C GLY A 249 -4.37 12.61 -2.32
N PHE A 250 -3.36 13.44 -2.52
CA PHE A 250 -3.38 14.51 -3.53
C PHE A 250 -2.92 13.93 -4.88
N GLU A 251 -3.76 13.08 -5.48
CA GLU A 251 -3.36 12.22 -6.61
C GLU A 251 -4.36 12.32 -7.78
N LYS A 252 -5.47 13.09 -7.60
CA LYS A 252 -6.50 13.20 -8.64
C LYS A 252 -6.12 14.20 -9.74
N GLY A 253 -5.91 13.65 -10.92
CA GLY A 253 -5.67 14.41 -12.14
C GLY A 253 -4.37 15.23 -12.15
N GLU A 254 -4.21 16.07 -13.16
CA GLU A 254 -3.00 16.89 -13.35
C GLU A 254 -2.79 17.93 -12.24
N ASN A 255 -3.86 18.38 -11.58
CA ASN A 255 -3.81 19.34 -10.47
C ASN A 255 -3.43 18.67 -9.13
N GLN A 256 -3.40 17.35 -9.07
CA GLN A 256 -3.16 16.60 -7.84
C GLN A 256 -4.15 17.00 -6.72
N ASP A 257 -5.45 17.02 -7.03
CA ASP A 257 -6.49 17.31 -6.04
C ASP A 257 -6.73 16.12 -5.11
N SER A 258 -7.24 16.39 -3.90
CA SER A 258 -7.66 15.34 -2.96
C SER A 258 -9.11 14.94 -3.24
N THR A 259 -9.40 13.65 -3.12
CA THR A 259 -10.75 13.08 -3.29
C THR A 259 -11.62 13.12 -2.03
N ILE A 260 -11.11 13.68 -0.91
CA ILE A 260 -11.75 13.62 0.41
C ILE A 260 -13.19 14.15 0.42
N VAL A 261 -13.47 15.28 -0.26
CA VAL A 261 -14.79 15.93 -0.20
C VAL A 261 -15.85 15.06 -0.88
N GLU A 262 -15.58 14.61 -2.07
CA GLU A 262 -16.52 13.83 -2.88
C GLU A 262 -16.73 12.43 -2.31
N VAL A 263 -15.66 11.76 -1.89
CA VAL A 263 -15.72 10.45 -1.25
C VAL A 263 -16.47 10.49 0.08
N ASN A 264 -16.16 11.46 0.95
CA ASN A 264 -16.86 11.63 2.22
C ASN A 264 -18.37 11.86 2.00
N ASN A 265 -18.74 12.74 1.08
CA ASN A 265 -20.15 13.00 0.78
C ASN A 265 -20.86 11.76 0.22
N PHE A 266 -20.19 10.98 -0.64
CA PHE A 266 -20.73 9.73 -1.17
C PHE A 266 -20.97 8.72 -0.05
N LEU A 267 -20.01 8.50 0.84
CA LEU A 267 -20.11 7.53 1.93
C LEU A 267 -21.20 7.90 2.95
N ILE A 268 -21.28 9.17 3.36
CA ILE A 268 -22.33 9.65 4.26
C ILE A 268 -23.71 9.44 3.65
N LYS A 269 -23.90 9.74 2.36
CA LYS A 269 -25.15 9.53 1.63
C LYS A 269 -25.55 8.05 1.55
N ASN A 270 -24.58 7.13 1.61
CA ASN A 270 -24.78 5.69 1.55
C ASN A 270 -24.70 4.99 2.91
N ASN A 271 -25.11 5.68 4.00
CA ASN A 271 -25.22 5.17 5.37
C ASN A 271 -23.89 4.80 6.05
N PHE A 272 -22.77 5.33 5.61
CA PHE A 272 -21.51 5.24 6.35
C PHE A 272 -21.32 6.50 7.19
N GLU A 273 -20.61 6.35 8.29
CA GLU A 273 -20.14 7.47 9.11
C GLU A 273 -18.60 7.44 9.20
N LEU A 274 -17.97 8.59 9.21
CA LEU A 274 -16.54 8.69 9.46
C LEU A 274 -16.29 8.26 10.92
N TYR A 275 -15.70 7.08 11.09
CA TYR A 275 -15.49 6.47 12.40
C TYR A 275 -14.15 6.86 13.02
N LYS A 276 -13.06 6.85 12.21
CA LYS A 276 -11.72 7.24 12.62
C LYS A 276 -10.98 7.91 11.47
N PHE A 277 -9.96 8.68 11.80
CA PHE A 277 -9.05 9.29 10.84
C PHE A 277 -7.60 8.96 11.21
N SER A 278 -6.77 8.67 10.23
CA SER A 278 -5.38 8.28 10.45
C SER A 278 -4.53 9.47 10.91
N GLU A 279 -3.59 9.19 11.83
CA GLU A 279 -2.58 10.17 12.25
C GLU A 279 -1.38 10.24 11.30
N TYR A 280 -1.30 9.34 10.31
CA TYR A 280 -0.12 9.14 9.47
C TYR A 280 -0.27 9.64 8.03
N ARG A 281 -1.47 9.55 7.47
CA ARG A 281 -1.81 9.96 6.10
C ARG A 281 -3.25 10.49 6.07
N LEU A 282 -3.66 11.05 4.93
CA LEU A 282 -5.06 11.44 4.69
C LEU A 282 -5.93 10.20 4.46
N VAL A 283 -6.06 9.35 5.47
CA VAL A 283 -6.84 8.12 5.42
C VAL A 283 -7.99 8.19 6.42
N GLY A 284 -9.20 7.95 5.94
CA GLY A 284 -10.41 7.85 6.75
C GLY A 284 -10.92 6.42 6.85
N LEU A 285 -11.29 5.99 8.06
CA LEU A 285 -12.04 4.75 8.31
C LEU A 285 -13.51 5.09 8.53
N TYR A 286 -14.36 4.50 7.71
CA TYR A 286 -15.81 4.64 7.79
C TYR A 286 -16.45 3.34 8.28
N LYS A 287 -17.51 3.47 9.07
CA LYS A 287 -18.33 2.36 9.55
C LYS A 287 -19.73 2.43 8.97
N ASN A 288 -20.27 1.30 8.55
CA ASN A 288 -21.65 1.18 8.10
C ASN A 288 -22.59 1.28 9.30
N LYS A 289 -23.54 2.22 9.27
CA LYS A 289 -24.54 2.42 10.34
C LYS A 289 -25.59 1.32 10.43
N LEU A 290 -25.67 0.47 9.42
CA LEU A 290 -26.65 -0.61 9.33
C LEU A 290 -26.10 -1.97 9.81
N LYS A 291 -24.80 -2.00 10.24
CA LYS A 291 -24.10 -3.20 10.73
C LYS A 291 -23.50 -3.05 12.11
#